data_e0fb1fa73fe71b61f9bb3c3cd5f0addc
#
_entry.id   e0fb1fa73fe71b61f9bb3c3cd5f0addc
#
_cell.length_a   1.000
_cell.length_b   1.000
_cell.length_c   1.000
_cell.angle_alpha   90.00
_cell.angle_beta   90.00
_cell.angle_gamma   90.00
#
_symmetry.space_group_name_H-M   'P 1'
#
loop_
_entity.id
_entity.type
_entity.pdbx_description
1 polymer ?
#
loop_
_entity_poly.entity_id
_entity_poly.type
_entity_poly.pdbx_seq_one_letter_code
_entity_poly.pdbx_strand_id
1 'polypeptide(L)'
;VGAAGRAGFAGSGQGNVTGMVRTAARHDRDAGGDPTLLAAKASLREMVWDRLAGGGVARFPGARNRISNFVGAEAAAERLRGTRAWRRAGTLKSNPDSPQWPVRQRALEDGKLVFMAVPRLAEPEPFFCLDPDRLTDPPRAASSIKGASRSARTVRIEDMAPVDLVVTGCVAVDPTGARLGKGGGFSDLEYALAWEAGLIGPETLVATTVHEVQVLEEDRIPMAGHDIRLDLIVTPDRVINCDGSRPAPGLRWEELTEEKIAAIPLLSALRPAGADRP
;
A
#
# COMPACT_ATOMS: atom_id res chain seq x y z
N VAL A 1 58.62 -22.21 -33.14
CA VAL A 1 59.07 -20.83 -33.31
C VAL A 1 57.86 -19.93 -33.10
N GLY A 2 57.94 -19.04 -32.07
CA GLY A 2 57.06 -17.85 -31.93
C GLY A 2 56.04 -17.97 -30.84
N ALA A 3 56.34 -17.61 -29.70
CA ALA A 3 56.27 -16.38 -28.89
C ALA A 3 54.82 -16.04 -28.37
N ALA A 4 54.65 -16.25 -27.15
CA ALA A 4 54.12 -15.50 -26.01
C ALA A 4 53.37 -14.18 -26.29
N GLY A 5 52.18 -14.07 -25.70
CA GLY A 5 51.45 -12.82 -25.47
C GLY A 5 50.61 -12.94 -24.25
N ARG A 6 51.10 -12.49 -23.09
CA ARG A 6 50.32 -12.26 -21.87
C ARG A 6 49.49 -10.98 -22.06
N ALA A 7 48.22 -11.04 -21.78
CA ALA A 7 47.43 -9.85 -21.50
C ALA A 7 46.67 -10.08 -20.19
N GLY A 8 47.02 -9.27 -19.19
CA GLY A 8 46.35 -9.22 -17.88
C GLY A 8 44.99 -8.63 -18.00
N PHE A 9 44.02 -9.20 -17.29
CA PHE A 9 42.71 -8.61 -17.05
C PHE A 9 42.64 -8.21 -15.57
N ALA A 10 42.96 -6.95 -15.33
CA ALA A 10 42.52 -6.28 -14.14
C ALA A 10 41.28 -5.46 -14.54
N GLY A 11 40.10 -5.90 -14.12
CA GLY A 11 38.84 -5.21 -14.29
C GLY A 11 38.15 -5.15 -12.95
N SER A 12 38.45 -4.10 -12.20
CA SER A 12 37.76 -3.72 -10.98
C SER A 12 36.34 -3.33 -11.32
N GLY A 13 35.38 -4.22 -11.07
CA GLY A 13 33.96 -3.94 -11.12
C GLY A 13 33.50 -3.12 -9.90
N GLN A 14 33.71 -1.82 -9.90
CA GLN A 14 32.94 -0.91 -9.05
C GLN A 14 31.58 -0.66 -9.72
N GLY A 15 30.67 -1.63 -9.59
CA GLY A 15 29.28 -1.51 -10.04
C GLY A 15 28.51 -0.55 -9.14
N ASN A 16 28.30 0.58 -9.63
CA ASN A 16 27.22 1.58 -9.56
C ASN A 16 26.23 1.48 -8.36
N VAL A 17 26.73 1.53 -7.13
CA VAL A 17 25.94 1.63 -5.91
C VAL A 17 25.28 3.01 -5.81
N THR A 18 25.83 4.05 -6.42
CA THR A 18 25.38 5.45 -6.35
C THR A 18 24.07 5.68 -7.12
N GLY A 19 23.76 4.88 -8.15
CA GLY A 19 22.51 4.99 -8.91
C GLY A 19 21.31 4.36 -8.18
N MET A 20 21.53 3.30 -7.42
CA MET A 20 20.51 2.56 -6.67
C MET A 20 20.00 3.35 -5.45
N VAL A 21 20.90 4.01 -4.72
CA VAL A 21 20.57 4.88 -3.58
C VAL A 21 19.74 6.09 -4.03
N ARG A 22 19.97 6.60 -5.25
CA ARG A 22 19.21 7.76 -5.78
C ARG A 22 17.76 7.45 -6.11
N THR A 23 17.38 6.22 -6.44
CA THR A 23 15.99 5.87 -6.82
C THR A 23 15.13 5.61 -5.58
N ALA A 24 15.67 4.94 -4.57
CA ALA A 24 15.00 4.77 -3.27
C ALA A 24 14.77 6.12 -2.57
N ALA A 25 15.78 6.99 -2.59
CA ALA A 25 15.71 8.33 -2.00
C ALA A 25 14.69 9.29 -2.68
N ARG A 26 14.21 9.00 -3.89
CA ARG A 26 13.17 9.81 -4.54
C ARG A 26 11.77 9.54 -4.01
N HIS A 27 11.44 8.31 -3.65
CA HIS A 27 10.11 7.95 -3.11
C HIS A 27 9.90 8.42 -1.66
N ASP A 28 10.96 8.46 -0.86
CA ASP A 28 10.89 8.91 0.54
C ASP A 28 10.99 10.44 0.71
N ARG A 29 11.40 11.20 -0.32
CA ARG A 29 11.43 12.67 -0.28
C ARG A 29 10.05 13.31 -0.29
N ASP A 30 9.03 12.57 -0.71
CA ASP A 30 7.64 13.02 -0.70
C ASP A 30 6.96 12.82 0.67
N ALA A 31 7.65 12.22 1.64
CA ALA A 31 7.19 12.07 3.02
C ALA A 31 8.05 12.97 3.92
N GLY A 32 7.47 14.00 4.49
CA GLY A 32 8.08 14.73 5.60
C GLY A 32 8.34 13.75 6.76
N GLY A 33 9.43 13.90 7.50
CA GLY A 33 9.71 13.03 8.64
C GLY A 33 11.18 13.00 9.07
N ASP A 34 11.45 12.32 10.18
CA ASP A 34 12.80 12.11 10.72
C ASP A 34 13.66 11.34 9.69
N PRO A 35 14.80 11.89 9.24
CA PRO A 35 15.70 11.23 8.31
C PRO A 35 16.19 9.86 8.78
N THR A 36 16.37 9.67 10.10
CA THR A 36 16.80 8.39 10.69
C THR A 36 15.72 7.33 10.52
N LEU A 37 14.47 7.69 10.79
CA LEU A 37 13.30 6.82 10.61
C LEU A 37 13.13 6.44 9.13
N LEU A 38 13.26 7.41 8.23
CA LEU A 38 13.14 7.19 6.78
C LEU A 38 14.23 6.24 6.26
N ALA A 39 15.48 6.41 6.72
CA ALA A 39 16.59 5.53 6.37
C ALA A 39 16.38 4.10 6.88
N ALA A 40 15.91 3.94 8.12
CA ALA A 40 15.58 2.63 8.69
C ALA A 40 14.46 1.93 7.89
N LYS A 41 13.38 2.65 7.58
CA LYS A 41 12.30 2.15 6.72
C LYS A 41 12.79 1.77 5.33
N ALA A 42 13.67 2.55 4.72
CA ALA A 42 14.26 2.26 3.40
C ALA A 42 15.08 0.97 3.42
N SER A 43 15.93 0.78 4.42
CA SER A 43 16.74 -0.44 4.60
C SER A 43 15.87 -1.70 4.76
N LEU A 44 14.78 -1.60 5.52
CA LEU A 44 13.84 -2.71 5.69
C LEU A 44 13.12 -3.05 4.37
N ARG A 45 12.76 -2.05 3.54
CA ARG A 45 12.15 -2.29 2.22
C ARG A 45 13.09 -3.09 1.33
N GLU A 46 14.35 -2.66 1.21
CA GLU A 46 15.34 -3.36 0.39
C GLU A 46 15.51 -4.81 0.86
N MET A 47 15.65 -5.04 2.16
CA MET A 47 15.77 -6.38 2.73
C MET A 47 14.58 -7.27 2.36
N VAL A 48 13.35 -6.77 2.47
CA VAL A 48 12.16 -7.57 2.17
C VAL A 48 11.99 -7.78 0.67
N TRP A 49 12.30 -6.80 -0.16
CA TRP A 49 12.29 -6.97 -1.61
C TRP A 49 13.33 -8.00 -2.07
N ASP A 50 14.50 -8.04 -1.45
CA ASP A 50 15.53 -9.08 -1.73
C ASP A 50 15.06 -10.47 -1.29
N ARG A 51 14.42 -10.60 -0.12
CA ARG A 51 13.82 -11.87 0.32
C ARG A 51 12.75 -12.37 -0.64
N LEU A 52 11.85 -11.49 -1.09
CA LEU A 52 10.80 -11.83 -2.05
C LEU A 52 11.37 -12.27 -3.41
N ALA A 53 12.38 -11.57 -3.90
CA ALA A 53 13.03 -11.88 -5.17
C ALA A 53 13.86 -13.16 -5.08
N GLY A 54 14.71 -13.30 -4.05
CA GLY A 54 15.60 -14.44 -3.84
C GLY A 54 14.86 -15.73 -3.52
N GLY A 55 13.72 -15.66 -2.84
CA GLY A 55 12.86 -16.80 -2.50
C GLY A 55 11.96 -17.28 -3.64
N GLY A 56 12.00 -16.66 -4.83
CA GLY A 56 11.09 -16.99 -5.93
C GLY A 56 9.61 -16.73 -5.65
N VAL A 57 9.32 -15.90 -4.63
CA VAL A 57 7.97 -15.64 -4.13
C VAL A 57 7.30 -14.49 -4.88
N ALA A 58 8.09 -13.50 -5.30
CA ALA A 58 7.57 -12.38 -6.05
C ALA A 58 7.09 -12.81 -7.45
N ARG A 59 5.88 -12.38 -7.81
CA ARG A 59 5.34 -12.54 -9.17
C ARG A 59 5.72 -11.33 -10.05
N PHE A 60 5.56 -11.51 -11.37
CA PHE A 60 5.74 -10.42 -12.33
C PHE A 60 4.93 -9.17 -11.91
N PRO A 61 5.50 -7.98 -12.02
CA PRO A 61 6.78 -7.59 -12.61
C PRO A 61 7.96 -7.55 -11.62
N GLY A 62 7.89 -8.26 -10.48
CA GLY A 62 8.94 -8.36 -9.48
C GLY A 62 8.66 -7.57 -8.21
N ALA A 63 9.60 -7.59 -7.25
CA ALA A 63 9.40 -7.05 -5.91
C ALA A 63 9.78 -5.58 -5.76
N ARG A 64 10.91 -5.16 -6.34
CA ARG A 64 11.54 -3.86 -6.05
C ARG A 64 10.66 -2.66 -6.39
N ASN A 65 10.64 -1.68 -5.48
CA ASN A 65 9.90 -0.43 -5.58
C ASN A 65 8.37 -0.61 -5.72
N ARG A 66 7.84 -1.73 -5.21
CA ARG A 66 6.41 -2.08 -5.33
C ARG A 66 5.85 -2.63 -4.04
N ILE A 67 4.53 -2.58 -3.93
CA ILE A 67 3.78 -3.57 -3.15
C ILE A 67 3.73 -4.81 -4.04
N SER A 68 4.60 -5.77 -3.74
CA SER A 68 4.86 -6.93 -4.62
C SER A 68 3.68 -7.89 -4.64
N ASN A 69 3.25 -8.29 -5.83
CA ASN A 69 2.43 -9.49 -5.94
C ASN A 69 3.25 -10.73 -5.60
N PHE A 70 2.62 -11.74 -5.02
CA PHE A 70 3.30 -12.91 -4.47
C PHE A 70 2.58 -14.22 -4.79
N VAL A 71 3.32 -15.32 -4.68
CA VAL A 71 2.78 -16.68 -4.80
C VAL A 71 1.83 -16.93 -3.61
N GLY A 72 0.59 -17.30 -3.91
CA GLY A 72 -0.43 -17.53 -2.86
C GLY A 72 -1.31 -16.31 -2.54
N ALA A 73 -1.21 -15.21 -3.30
CA ALA A 73 -2.08 -14.03 -3.08
C ALA A 73 -3.58 -14.37 -3.14
N GLU A 74 -3.97 -15.30 -4.01
CA GLU A 74 -5.33 -15.81 -4.11
C GLU A 74 -5.74 -16.59 -2.86
N ALA A 75 -4.84 -17.41 -2.30
CA ALA A 75 -5.10 -18.18 -1.06
C ALA A 75 -5.22 -17.24 0.15
N ALA A 76 -4.36 -16.21 0.23
CA ALA A 76 -4.47 -15.19 1.27
C ALA A 76 -5.80 -14.41 1.17
N ALA A 77 -6.25 -14.06 -0.03
CA ALA A 77 -7.53 -13.41 -0.24
C ALA A 77 -8.72 -14.32 0.14
N GLU A 78 -8.65 -15.60 -0.17
CA GLU A 78 -9.68 -16.57 0.25
C GLU A 78 -9.71 -16.75 1.77
N ARG A 79 -8.55 -16.76 2.40
CA ARG A 79 -8.45 -16.81 3.86
C ARG A 79 -9.04 -15.58 4.52
N LEU A 80 -8.79 -14.37 3.96
CA LEU A 80 -9.43 -13.14 4.41
C LEU A 80 -10.95 -13.21 4.27
N ARG A 81 -11.46 -13.75 3.14
CA ARG A 81 -12.90 -13.99 2.90
C ARG A 81 -13.54 -14.85 3.99
N GLY A 82 -12.80 -15.81 4.56
CA GLY A 82 -13.24 -16.66 5.67
C GLY A 82 -13.28 -15.96 7.03
N THR A 83 -12.79 -14.73 7.19
CA THR A 83 -12.75 -14.05 8.50
C THR A 83 -14.12 -13.47 8.91
N ARG A 84 -14.26 -13.18 10.21
CA ARG A 84 -15.45 -12.49 10.72
C ARG A 84 -15.52 -11.04 10.21
N ALA A 85 -14.37 -10.38 10.08
CA ALA A 85 -14.26 -9.02 9.54
C ALA A 85 -14.86 -8.96 8.12
N TRP A 86 -14.47 -9.88 7.25
CA TRP A 86 -15.00 -9.95 5.89
C TRP A 86 -16.51 -10.21 5.83
N ARG A 87 -17.00 -11.20 6.61
CA ARG A 87 -18.43 -11.54 6.60
C ARG A 87 -19.35 -10.41 7.06
N ARG A 88 -18.85 -9.52 7.92
CA ARG A 88 -19.60 -8.36 8.41
C ARG A 88 -19.55 -7.16 7.48
N ALA A 89 -18.50 -7.04 6.69
CA ALA A 89 -18.32 -5.91 5.80
C ALA A 89 -19.26 -5.99 4.60
N GLY A 90 -20.05 -4.96 4.36
CA GLY A 90 -20.76 -4.70 3.12
C GLY A 90 -19.94 -3.83 2.16
N THR A 91 -19.09 -2.98 2.72
CA THR A 91 -18.30 -1.98 1.98
C THR A 91 -16.82 -2.09 2.33
N LEU A 92 -15.99 -2.17 1.30
CA LEU A 92 -14.53 -2.19 1.43
C LEU A 92 -13.88 -0.95 0.80
N LYS A 93 -12.82 -0.46 1.43
CA LYS A 93 -11.82 0.39 0.78
C LYS A 93 -10.56 -0.42 0.55
N SER A 94 -10.08 -0.48 -0.67
CA SER A 94 -8.89 -1.27 -1.02
C SER A 94 -7.89 -0.49 -1.85
N ASN A 95 -6.59 -0.65 -1.56
CA ASN A 95 -5.54 -0.11 -2.42
C ASN A 95 -5.55 -0.77 -3.81
N PRO A 96 -5.07 -0.07 -4.85
CA PRO A 96 -5.05 -0.59 -6.22
C PRO A 96 -3.95 -1.62 -6.49
N ASP A 97 -3.08 -1.89 -5.51
CA ASP A 97 -1.91 -2.75 -5.68
C ASP A 97 -2.27 -4.19 -6.09
N SER A 98 -1.34 -4.82 -6.82
CA SER A 98 -1.57 -6.14 -7.42
C SER A 98 -1.89 -7.27 -6.42
N PRO A 99 -1.26 -7.37 -5.24
CA PRO A 99 -1.59 -8.44 -4.29
C PRO A 99 -2.99 -8.30 -3.69
N GLN A 100 -3.61 -7.11 -3.71
CA GLN A 100 -5.00 -6.89 -3.29
C GLN A 100 -6.02 -7.10 -4.43
N TRP A 101 -5.58 -7.38 -5.65
CA TRP A 101 -6.49 -7.67 -6.75
C TRP A 101 -7.42 -8.87 -6.47
N PRO A 102 -6.93 -10.03 -5.98
CA PRO A 102 -7.81 -11.13 -5.61
C PRO A 102 -8.81 -10.77 -4.50
N VAL A 103 -8.43 -9.89 -3.57
CA VAL A 103 -9.34 -9.40 -2.52
C VAL A 103 -10.49 -8.61 -3.13
N ARG A 104 -10.19 -7.63 -4.00
CA ARG A 104 -11.20 -6.82 -4.68
C ARG A 104 -12.13 -7.67 -5.56
N GLN A 105 -11.56 -8.65 -6.27
CA GLN A 105 -12.34 -9.60 -7.07
C GLN A 105 -13.36 -10.34 -6.21
N ARG A 106 -12.93 -10.94 -5.10
CA ARG A 106 -13.82 -11.68 -4.18
C ARG A 106 -14.86 -10.79 -3.51
N ALA A 107 -14.49 -9.54 -3.22
CA ALA A 107 -15.46 -8.58 -2.68
C ALA A 107 -16.63 -8.36 -3.66
N LEU A 108 -16.33 -8.16 -4.92
CA LEU A 108 -17.35 -8.01 -5.96
C LEU A 108 -18.16 -9.32 -6.19
N GLU A 109 -17.52 -10.47 -6.13
CA GLU A 109 -18.19 -11.78 -6.21
C GLU A 109 -19.16 -12.01 -5.05
N ASP A 110 -18.85 -11.44 -3.86
CA ASP A 110 -19.70 -11.49 -2.66
C ASP A 110 -20.73 -10.36 -2.60
N GLY A 111 -20.89 -9.58 -3.67
CA GLY A 111 -21.84 -8.48 -3.73
C GLY A 111 -21.46 -7.25 -2.88
N LYS A 112 -20.17 -7.11 -2.53
CA LYS A 112 -19.70 -5.99 -1.69
C LYS A 112 -19.32 -4.80 -2.54
N LEU A 113 -19.65 -3.61 -2.04
CA LEU A 113 -19.20 -2.34 -2.63
C LEU A 113 -17.70 -2.14 -2.35
N VAL A 114 -16.93 -1.79 -3.38
CA VAL A 114 -15.49 -1.56 -3.22
C VAL A 114 -15.10 -0.17 -3.70
N PHE A 115 -14.49 0.61 -2.82
CA PHE A 115 -13.82 1.85 -3.17
C PHE A 115 -12.32 1.60 -3.35
N MET A 116 -11.81 1.95 -4.52
CA MET A 116 -10.40 1.80 -4.87
C MET A 116 -9.83 3.15 -5.28
N ALA A 117 -8.74 3.57 -4.64
CA ALA A 117 -8.12 4.85 -4.96
C ALA A 117 -7.64 4.89 -6.43
N VAL A 118 -7.88 6.01 -7.09
CA VAL A 118 -7.21 6.38 -8.32
C VAL A 118 -5.71 6.54 -8.02
N PRO A 119 -4.80 6.10 -8.91
CA PRO A 119 -3.38 6.19 -8.66
C PRO A 119 -2.94 7.59 -8.23
N ARG A 120 -2.26 7.67 -7.07
CA ARG A 120 -1.76 8.90 -6.44
C ARG A 120 -2.82 9.93 -6.05
N LEU A 121 -4.11 9.58 -6.04
CA LEU A 121 -5.21 10.53 -5.77
C LEU A 121 -5.17 11.77 -6.70
N ALA A 122 -4.71 11.57 -7.94
CA ALA A 122 -4.38 12.66 -8.85
C ALA A 122 -5.61 13.34 -9.50
N GLU A 123 -6.81 12.83 -9.24
CA GLU A 123 -8.06 13.32 -9.84
C GLU A 123 -8.96 14.00 -8.79
N PRO A 124 -9.82 14.94 -9.20
CA PRO A 124 -10.81 15.55 -8.30
C PRO A 124 -11.79 14.54 -7.69
N GLU A 125 -12.09 13.46 -8.42
CA GLU A 125 -12.84 12.29 -7.94
C GLU A 125 -11.85 11.14 -7.73
N PRO A 126 -11.21 11.07 -6.54
CA PRO A 126 -10.01 10.25 -6.36
C PRO A 126 -10.30 8.77 -6.07
N PHE A 127 -11.56 8.31 -6.18
CA PHE A 127 -11.91 6.92 -5.93
C PHE A 127 -12.76 6.32 -7.04
N PHE A 128 -12.40 5.13 -7.51
CA PHE A 128 -13.30 4.28 -8.26
C PHE A 128 -14.32 3.65 -7.32
N CYS A 129 -15.59 3.72 -7.70
CA CYS A 129 -16.69 3.04 -7.04
C CYS A 129 -17.03 1.76 -7.83
N LEU A 130 -16.56 0.63 -7.35
CA LEU A 130 -16.82 -0.69 -7.92
C LEU A 130 -18.10 -1.25 -7.27
N ASP A 131 -19.22 -0.99 -7.90
CA ASP A 131 -20.54 -1.42 -7.46
C ASP A 131 -20.94 -2.67 -8.25
N PRO A 132 -21.04 -3.86 -7.64
CA PRO A 132 -21.30 -5.12 -8.35
C PRO A 132 -22.63 -5.09 -9.13
N ASP A 133 -23.63 -4.31 -8.68
CA ASP A 133 -24.92 -4.20 -9.36
C ASP A 133 -24.89 -3.30 -10.61
N ARG A 134 -23.80 -2.53 -10.80
CA ARG A 134 -23.65 -1.57 -11.89
C ARG A 134 -22.50 -1.86 -12.83
N LEU A 135 -21.57 -2.73 -12.43
CA LEU A 135 -20.42 -3.09 -13.27
C LEU A 135 -20.86 -3.98 -14.44
N THR A 136 -20.39 -3.63 -15.63
CA THR A 136 -20.64 -4.41 -16.86
C THR A 136 -19.59 -5.49 -17.08
N ASP A 137 -18.39 -5.28 -16.55
CA ASP A 137 -17.28 -6.25 -16.64
C ASP A 137 -17.38 -7.31 -15.52
N PRO A 138 -16.91 -8.55 -15.77
CA PRO A 138 -16.81 -9.55 -14.72
C PRO A 138 -15.92 -9.09 -13.54
N PRO A 139 -16.17 -9.54 -12.31
CA PRO A 139 -15.45 -9.09 -11.10
C PRO A 139 -13.93 -9.07 -11.24
N ARG A 140 -13.35 -10.11 -11.85
CA ARG A 140 -11.91 -10.19 -12.10
C ARG A 140 -11.39 -9.05 -12.99
N ALA A 141 -12.10 -8.72 -14.04
CA ALA A 141 -11.69 -7.65 -14.96
C ALA A 141 -11.90 -6.28 -14.29
N ALA A 142 -13.09 -6.04 -13.73
CA ALA A 142 -13.49 -4.78 -13.11
C ALA A 142 -12.59 -4.39 -11.93
N SER A 143 -12.12 -5.35 -11.14
CA SER A 143 -11.29 -5.13 -9.95
C SER A 143 -9.81 -4.78 -10.24
N SER A 144 -9.38 -4.77 -11.51
CA SER A 144 -8.09 -4.23 -11.93
C SER A 144 -8.14 -2.72 -12.13
N ILE A 145 -6.99 -2.01 -12.04
CA ILE A 145 -6.95 -0.56 -12.33
C ILE A 145 -7.49 -0.27 -13.74
N LYS A 146 -7.05 -1.04 -14.74
CA LYS A 146 -7.49 -0.87 -16.14
C LYS A 146 -8.98 -1.16 -16.32
N GLY A 147 -9.51 -2.16 -15.63
CA GLY A 147 -10.94 -2.50 -15.68
C GLY A 147 -11.78 -1.44 -14.97
N ALA A 148 -11.37 -1.02 -13.78
CA ALA A 148 -12.03 0.04 -13.03
C ALA A 148 -12.11 1.35 -13.83
N SER A 149 -11.01 1.79 -14.44
CA SER A 149 -10.99 3.02 -15.25
C SER A 149 -11.89 2.95 -16.51
N ARG A 150 -12.30 1.76 -16.92
CA ARG A 150 -13.20 1.55 -18.06
C ARG A 150 -14.67 1.42 -17.65
N SER A 151 -14.95 0.73 -16.56
CA SER A 151 -16.30 0.29 -16.21
C SER A 151 -16.84 0.86 -14.90
N ALA A 152 -16.00 1.39 -14.02
CA ALA A 152 -16.44 1.97 -12.76
C ALA A 152 -16.60 3.49 -12.90
N ARG A 153 -17.56 4.06 -12.17
CA ARG A 153 -17.62 5.51 -11.99
C ARG A 153 -16.55 5.95 -10.99
N THR A 154 -16.04 7.16 -11.16
CA THR A 154 -15.27 7.83 -10.13
C THR A 154 -16.22 8.57 -9.17
N VAL A 155 -15.78 8.79 -7.95
CA VAL A 155 -16.56 9.48 -6.93
C VAL A 155 -15.66 10.38 -6.10
N ARG A 156 -16.22 11.44 -5.59
CA ARG A 156 -15.62 12.30 -4.58
C ARG A 156 -15.68 11.61 -3.22
N ILE A 157 -14.86 12.03 -2.29
CA ILE A 157 -14.79 11.40 -0.97
C ILE A 157 -16.12 11.58 -0.20
N GLU A 158 -16.78 12.72 -0.34
CA GLU A 158 -18.07 13.02 0.26
C GLU A 158 -19.24 12.20 -0.31
N ASP A 159 -19.07 11.61 -1.49
CA ASP A 159 -20.09 10.76 -2.14
C ASP A 159 -19.89 9.26 -1.86
N MET A 160 -18.87 8.92 -1.05
CA MET A 160 -18.60 7.53 -0.66
C MET A 160 -19.53 7.09 0.46
N ALA A 161 -19.92 5.81 0.44
CA ALA A 161 -20.59 5.19 1.57
C ALA A 161 -19.58 4.89 2.70
N PRO A 162 -20.03 4.81 3.97
CA PRO A 162 -19.21 4.34 5.09
C PRO A 162 -18.51 3.02 4.77
N VAL A 163 -17.28 2.87 5.23
CA VAL A 163 -16.40 1.72 4.94
C VAL A 163 -16.31 0.83 6.16
N ASP A 164 -16.64 -0.46 6.00
CA ASP A 164 -16.58 -1.44 7.08
C ASP A 164 -15.21 -2.09 7.24
N LEU A 165 -14.46 -2.21 6.13
CA LEU A 165 -13.15 -2.88 6.11
C LEU A 165 -12.19 -2.16 5.16
N VAL A 166 -11.04 -1.76 5.68
CA VAL A 166 -9.93 -1.24 4.88
C VAL A 166 -8.95 -2.36 4.59
N VAL A 167 -8.60 -2.55 3.30
CA VAL A 167 -7.56 -3.51 2.89
C VAL A 167 -6.41 -2.76 2.24
N THR A 168 -5.26 -2.75 2.91
CA THR A 168 -4.08 -1.99 2.49
C THR A 168 -2.96 -2.88 1.98
N GLY A 169 -2.16 -2.37 1.03
CA GLY A 169 -0.95 -3.03 0.54
C GLY A 169 0.26 -2.73 1.41
N CYS A 170 1.11 -3.73 1.62
CA CYS A 170 2.31 -3.62 2.45
C CYS A 170 3.53 -4.24 1.76
N VAL A 171 4.71 -3.67 2.00
CA VAL A 171 6.01 -4.29 1.70
C VAL A 171 6.37 -5.26 2.81
N ALA A 172 6.18 -4.86 4.06
CA ALA A 172 6.40 -5.67 5.24
C ALA A 172 5.37 -5.35 6.33
N VAL A 173 5.19 -6.28 7.24
CA VAL A 173 4.34 -6.17 8.43
C VAL A 173 5.01 -6.87 9.59
N ASP A 174 4.60 -6.56 10.82
CA ASP A 174 4.94 -7.35 11.99
C ASP A 174 3.69 -7.66 12.84
N PRO A 175 3.74 -8.65 13.75
CA PRO A 175 2.57 -9.10 14.51
C PRO A 175 1.93 -8.04 15.40
N THR A 176 2.64 -6.96 15.72
CA THR A 176 2.07 -5.83 16.49
C THR A 176 1.13 -4.96 15.64
N GLY A 177 0.99 -5.27 14.35
CA GLY A 177 0.19 -4.51 13.40
C GLY A 177 0.95 -3.37 12.74
N ALA A 178 2.25 -3.22 13.00
CA ALA A 178 3.07 -2.27 12.28
C ALA A 178 3.21 -2.68 10.81
N ARG A 179 3.17 -1.70 9.92
CA ARG A 179 3.26 -1.93 8.47
C ARG A 179 4.25 -1.00 7.80
N LEU A 180 4.86 -1.49 6.75
CA LEU A 180 5.77 -0.76 5.90
C LEU A 180 5.20 -0.67 4.48
N GLY A 181 4.87 0.55 4.04
CA GLY A 181 4.49 0.83 2.66
C GLY A 181 5.72 0.98 1.75
N LYS A 182 5.49 1.27 0.46
CA LYS A 182 6.58 1.43 -0.52
C LYS A 182 7.30 2.80 -0.49
N GLY A 183 6.93 3.70 0.43
CA GLY A 183 7.60 4.98 0.67
C GLY A 183 6.81 6.23 0.25
N GLY A 184 5.74 6.14 -0.52
CA GLY A 184 4.97 7.30 -0.97
C GLY A 184 3.94 7.85 0.03
N GLY A 185 3.66 7.14 1.15
CA GLY A 185 2.69 7.56 2.17
C GLY A 185 1.22 7.63 1.72
N PHE A 186 0.89 7.15 0.51
CA PHE A 186 -0.48 7.27 -0.02
C PHE A 186 -1.51 6.46 0.75
N SER A 187 -1.14 5.27 1.25
CA SER A 187 -2.10 4.45 2.02
C SER A 187 -2.47 5.10 3.35
N ASP A 188 -1.50 5.75 4.00
CA ASP A 188 -1.70 6.48 5.26
C ASP A 188 -2.54 7.73 5.01
N LEU A 189 -2.25 8.44 3.92
CA LEU A 189 -3.02 9.61 3.49
C LEU A 189 -4.45 9.24 3.13
N GLU A 190 -4.68 8.18 2.35
CA GLU A 190 -6.02 7.69 2.01
C GLU A 190 -6.83 7.31 3.26
N TYR A 191 -6.17 6.76 4.27
CA TYR A 191 -6.80 6.42 5.54
C TYR A 191 -7.16 7.68 6.34
N ALA A 192 -6.24 8.64 6.46
CA ALA A 192 -6.48 9.90 7.13
C ALA A 192 -7.64 10.69 6.49
N LEU A 193 -7.66 10.78 5.15
CA LEU A 193 -8.74 11.42 4.39
C LEU A 193 -10.09 10.74 4.64
N ALA A 194 -10.14 9.41 4.65
CA ALA A 194 -11.38 8.67 4.92
C ALA A 194 -11.87 8.87 6.36
N TRP A 195 -10.95 9.04 7.31
CA TRP A 195 -11.28 9.35 8.70
C TRP A 195 -11.84 10.76 8.84
N GLU A 196 -11.17 11.77 8.28
CA GLU A 196 -11.64 13.17 8.29
C GLU A 196 -13.02 13.31 7.64
N ALA A 197 -13.29 12.51 6.62
CA ALA A 197 -14.60 12.47 5.95
C ALA A 197 -15.67 11.68 6.74
N GLY A 198 -15.34 11.08 7.89
CA GLY A 198 -16.27 10.26 8.67
C GLY A 198 -16.67 8.93 8.00
N LEU A 199 -15.91 8.48 7.00
CA LEU A 199 -16.17 7.22 6.29
C LEU A 199 -15.69 5.99 7.04
N ILE A 200 -14.72 6.16 7.92
CA ILE A 200 -14.16 5.13 8.80
C ILE A 200 -14.11 5.64 10.23
N GLY A 201 -14.12 4.73 11.19
CA GLY A 201 -14.11 5.03 12.61
C GLY A 201 -13.36 3.97 13.42
N PRO A 202 -13.43 4.03 14.76
CA PRO A 202 -12.73 3.11 15.66
C PRO A 202 -13.05 1.63 15.40
N GLU A 203 -14.26 1.34 14.94
CA GLU A 203 -14.74 -0.02 14.66
C GLU A 203 -14.35 -0.53 13.26
N THR A 204 -13.88 0.36 12.37
CA THR A 204 -13.44 -0.04 11.03
C THR A 204 -12.11 -0.78 11.12
N LEU A 205 -12.10 -2.04 10.73
CA LEU A 205 -10.89 -2.86 10.77
C LEU A 205 -9.98 -2.59 9.56
N VAL A 206 -8.68 -2.67 9.82
CA VAL A 206 -7.65 -2.53 8.79
C VAL A 206 -6.96 -3.88 8.60
N ALA A 207 -7.03 -4.43 7.41
CA ALA A 207 -6.43 -5.71 7.06
C ALA A 207 -5.40 -5.58 5.93
N THR A 208 -4.54 -6.55 5.81
CA THR A 208 -3.64 -6.73 4.66
C THR A 208 -3.54 -8.18 4.25
N THR A 209 -3.18 -8.41 2.99
CA THR A 209 -2.74 -9.73 2.49
C THR A 209 -1.28 -9.65 2.08
N VAL A 210 -0.45 -10.54 2.63
CA VAL A 210 1.01 -10.61 2.43
C VAL A 210 1.48 -12.05 2.36
N HIS A 211 2.70 -12.28 1.87
CA HIS A 211 3.36 -13.57 1.99
C HIS A 211 4.08 -13.70 3.33
N GLU A 212 4.28 -14.93 3.82
CA GLU A 212 4.99 -15.19 5.11
C GLU A 212 6.35 -14.49 5.21
N VAL A 213 7.13 -14.40 4.13
CA VAL A 213 8.43 -13.72 4.15
C VAL A 213 8.36 -12.21 4.36
N GLN A 214 7.17 -11.62 4.26
CA GLN A 214 6.90 -10.21 4.53
C GLN A 214 6.51 -9.96 5.99
N VAL A 215 6.25 -11.02 6.76
CA VAL A 215 5.99 -10.93 8.21
C VAL A 215 7.34 -10.94 8.93
N LEU A 216 7.66 -9.83 9.55
CA LEU A 216 8.90 -9.64 10.32
C LEU A 216 8.68 -10.03 11.79
N GLU A 217 9.75 -10.01 12.58
CA GLU A 217 9.66 -10.15 14.04
C GLU A 217 8.92 -8.96 14.65
N GLU A 218 8.39 -9.13 15.85
CA GLU A 218 7.70 -8.08 16.61
C GLU A 218 8.57 -6.83 16.79
N ASP A 219 7.93 -5.67 16.75
CA ASP A 219 8.57 -4.35 16.93
C ASP A 219 9.74 -4.06 15.96
N ARG A 220 9.78 -4.78 14.83
CA ARG A 220 10.87 -4.61 13.86
C ARG A 220 10.66 -3.39 12.96
N ILE A 221 9.42 -2.95 12.77
CA ILE A 221 9.09 -1.85 11.86
C ILE A 221 8.98 -0.55 12.65
N PRO A 222 9.88 0.41 12.42
CA PRO A 222 9.76 1.70 13.08
C PRO A 222 8.56 2.48 12.53
N MET A 223 7.71 3.01 13.43
CA MET A 223 6.46 3.69 13.10
C MET A 223 6.55 5.19 13.36
N ALA A 224 6.05 5.98 12.42
CA ALA A 224 5.77 7.40 12.61
C ALA A 224 4.36 7.62 13.17
N GLY A 225 4.06 8.83 13.64
CA GLY A 225 2.76 9.14 14.22
C GLY A 225 1.59 9.08 13.23
N HIS A 226 1.85 9.20 11.93
CA HIS A 226 0.85 9.11 10.85
C HIS A 226 0.70 7.71 10.26
N ASP A 227 1.58 6.77 10.61
CA ASP A 227 1.50 5.41 10.05
C ASP A 227 0.28 4.67 10.61
N ILE A 228 -0.57 4.16 9.75
CA ILE A 228 -1.71 3.33 10.15
C ILE A 228 -1.25 1.95 10.59
N ARG A 229 -1.89 1.40 11.63
CA ARG A 229 -1.68 0.03 12.09
C ARG A 229 -2.74 -0.91 11.56
N LEU A 230 -2.38 -2.18 11.48
CA LEU A 230 -3.25 -3.28 11.05
C LEU A 230 -3.94 -3.91 12.26
N ASP A 231 -5.17 -4.37 12.05
CA ASP A 231 -5.88 -5.27 12.97
C ASP A 231 -5.71 -6.73 12.54
N LEU A 232 -5.57 -6.97 11.22
CA LEU A 232 -5.46 -8.31 10.64
C LEU A 232 -4.34 -8.37 9.60
N ILE A 233 -3.45 -9.34 9.77
CA ILE A 233 -2.49 -9.74 8.75
C ILE A 233 -2.89 -11.12 8.25
N VAL A 234 -3.08 -11.26 6.95
CA VAL A 234 -3.51 -12.51 6.33
C VAL A 234 -2.47 -12.98 5.33
N THR A 235 -1.96 -14.18 5.56
CA THR A 235 -1.02 -14.86 4.67
C THR A 235 -1.72 -16.02 3.96
N PRO A 236 -1.08 -16.70 3.00
CA PRO A 236 -1.61 -17.96 2.47
C PRO A 236 -1.86 -19.02 3.55
N ASP A 237 -1.12 -18.99 4.66
CA ASP A 237 -1.08 -20.07 5.66
C ASP A 237 -1.89 -19.76 6.92
N ARG A 238 -1.97 -18.46 7.33
CA ARG A 238 -2.58 -18.07 8.62
C ARG A 238 -3.19 -16.68 8.61
N VAL A 239 -4.00 -16.42 9.65
CA VAL A 239 -4.48 -15.10 10.05
C VAL A 239 -3.80 -14.72 11.36
N ILE A 240 -3.23 -13.53 11.42
CA ILE A 240 -2.65 -12.94 12.62
C ILE A 240 -3.56 -11.79 13.03
N ASN A 241 -4.10 -11.86 14.25
CA ASN A 241 -4.79 -10.75 14.87
C ASN A 241 -3.75 -9.87 15.55
N CYS A 242 -3.80 -8.57 15.33
CA CYS A 242 -2.84 -7.62 15.85
C CYS A 242 -3.47 -6.89 17.05
N ASP A 243 -2.72 -6.79 18.15
CA ASP A 243 -3.19 -6.18 19.41
C ASP A 243 -2.71 -4.72 19.57
N GLY A 244 -2.08 -4.16 18.54
CA GLY A 244 -1.52 -2.81 18.58
C GLY A 244 -2.62 -1.73 18.62
N SER A 245 -2.49 -0.79 19.59
CA SER A 245 -3.34 0.40 19.59
C SER A 245 -3.10 1.23 18.34
N ARG A 246 -4.16 1.67 17.69
CA ARG A 246 -4.05 2.61 16.57
C ARG A 246 -3.91 4.03 17.12
N PRO A 247 -2.92 4.80 16.67
CA PRO A 247 -2.89 6.23 16.98
C PRO A 247 -4.14 6.89 16.37
N ALA A 248 -4.56 8.01 16.95
CA ALA A 248 -5.65 8.79 16.37
C ALA A 248 -5.26 9.18 14.93
N PRO A 249 -6.00 8.71 13.94
CA PRO A 249 -5.72 9.09 12.57
C PRO A 249 -6.19 10.53 12.36
N GLY A 250 -5.58 11.19 11.41
CA GLY A 250 -5.93 12.55 11.03
C GLY A 250 -4.89 13.08 10.04
N LEU A 251 -5.26 14.10 9.29
CA LEU A 251 -4.33 14.77 8.41
C LEU A 251 -3.34 15.57 9.26
N ARG A 252 -2.07 15.24 9.13
CA ARG A 252 -0.96 15.97 9.74
C ARG A 252 -0.37 16.91 8.72
N TRP A 253 -0.95 18.10 8.61
CA TRP A 253 -0.57 19.09 7.63
C TRP A 253 0.90 19.49 7.71
N GLU A 254 1.46 19.49 8.92
CA GLU A 254 2.87 19.77 9.20
C GLU A 254 3.85 18.73 8.63
N GLU A 255 3.37 17.53 8.33
CA GLU A 255 4.16 16.44 7.76
C GLU A 255 3.99 16.33 6.23
N LEU A 256 3.07 17.10 5.63
CA LEU A 256 2.85 17.11 4.19
C LEU A 256 3.77 18.14 3.51
N THR A 257 4.37 17.76 2.37
CA THR A 257 5.15 18.70 1.55
C THR A 257 4.23 19.52 0.64
N GLU A 258 4.64 20.73 0.28
CA GLU A 258 3.87 21.58 -0.63
C GLU A 258 3.66 20.92 -1.99
N GLU A 259 4.68 20.18 -2.48
CA GLU A 259 4.59 19.42 -3.73
C GLU A 259 3.49 18.35 -3.65
N LYS A 260 3.37 17.69 -2.50
CA LYS A 260 2.35 16.65 -2.29
C LYS A 260 0.95 17.26 -2.19
N ILE A 261 0.81 18.38 -1.49
CA ILE A 261 -0.46 19.12 -1.38
C ILE A 261 -0.90 19.59 -2.77
N ALA A 262 -0.01 20.19 -3.54
CA ALA A 262 -0.31 20.68 -4.90
C ALA A 262 -0.63 19.54 -5.90
N ALA A 263 0.00 18.36 -5.73
CA ALA A 263 -0.20 17.23 -6.61
C ALA A 263 -1.52 16.45 -6.35
N ILE A 264 -2.20 16.71 -5.24
CA ILE A 264 -3.42 16.01 -4.82
C ILE A 264 -4.57 17.02 -4.70
N PRO A 265 -5.49 17.10 -5.68
CA PRO A 265 -6.57 18.10 -5.69
C PRO A 265 -7.39 18.12 -4.40
N LEU A 266 -7.66 16.95 -3.82
CA LEU A 266 -8.40 16.84 -2.57
C LEU A 266 -7.67 17.49 -1.39
N LEU A 267 -6.36 17.36 -1.27
CA LEU A 267 -5.59 18.05 -0.23
C LEU A 267 -5.59 19.57 -0.43
N SER A 268 -5.44 20.03 -1.68
CA SER A 268 -5.51 21.46 -1.99
C SER A 268 -6.87 22.05 -1.59
N ALA A 269 -7.96 21.30 -1.78
CA ALA A 269 -9.31 21.74 -1.41
C ALA A 269 -9.57 21.73 0.11
N LEU A 270 -8.94 20.82 0.85
CA LEU A 270 -9.12 20.67 2.30
C LEU A 270 -8.14 21.50 3.13
N ARG A 271 -7.20 22.19 2.50
CA ARG A 271 -6.18 22.96 3.21
C ARG A 271 -6.81 24.04 4.10
N PRO A 272 -6.53 24.04 5.42
CA PRO A 272 -7.03 25.07 6.32
C PRO A 272 -6.51 26.45 5.94
N ALA A 273 -7.38 27.47 6.00
CA ALA A 273 -6.96 28.85 5.84
C ALA A 273 -5.95 29.21 6.95
N GLY A 274 -4.72 29.56 6.57
CA GLY A 274 -3.64 29.88 7.53
C GLY A 274 -2.64 28.77 7.78
N ALA A 275 -2.71 27.64 7.08
CA ALA A 275 -1.70 26.57 7.13
C ALA A 275 -0.43 26.88 6.29
N ASP A 276 -0.24 28.13 5.90
CA ASP A 276 1.01 28.59 5.30
C ASP A 276 2.10 28.51 6.38
N ARG A 277 3.12 27.68 6.15
CA ARG A 277 4.32 27.67 7.00
C ARG A 277 4.97 29.06 6.95
N PRO A 278 5.43 29.60 8.11
CA PRO A 278 6.22 30.80 8.14
C PRO A 278 7.54 30.63 7.39
#